data_839ecc129b2e29c617843ca68ce58fff
#
_entry.id   839ecc129b2e29c617843ca68ce58fff
#
_cell.length_a   1.000
_cell.length_b   1.000
_cell.length_c   1.000
_cell.angle_alpha   90.00
_cell.angle_beta   90.00
_cell.angle_gamma   90.00
#
_symmetry.space_group_name_H-M   'P 1'
#
loop_
_entity.id
_entity.type
_entity.pdbx_description
1 polymer ?
#
loop_
_entity_poly.entity_id
_entity_poly.type
_entity_poly.pdbx_seq_one_letter_code
_entity_poly.pdbx_strand_id
1 'polypeptide(L)'
;RVQHVLAKHLGIRRVRAVIGGSLGGMQVLEWALMYPEIVRSIMPIGTAAGHSPWCIGLNEIAREAITNDPDWRGGDYYGKGQPERGLSLARQVAMMSYRSDVSFLSRFGRDRRRPEEKRTEERFDSANLFQVESYLHYQGMKLVQRFDANSYLYISRAMDLHDVAFGRGEMPGVLSSIRCPALCIGISSDILYPVHEQRELAKGLGAATYAEIDSPHGHDAFLIEYDQLTRIVKGFMKDHGL
;
A
#
# COMPACT_ATOMS: atom_id res chain seq x y z
N ARG A 1 -2.47 -1.33 18.09
CA ARG A 1 -2.58 -1.04 19.54
C ARG A 1 -2.73 0.46 19.82
N VAL A 2 -1.89 1.33 19.24
CA VAL A 2 -1.95 2.80 19.48
C VAL A 2 -3.33 3.38 19.14
N GLN A 3 -3.89 3.03 17.98
CA GLN A 3 -5.24 3.47 17.57
C GLN A 3 -6.32 3.05 18.57
N HIS A 4 -6.21 1.86 19.17
CA HIS A 4 -7.15 1.41 20.21
C HIS A 4 -7.02 2.20 21.51
N VAL A 5 -5.80 2.55 21.91
CA VAL A 5 -5.56 3.44 23.07
C VAL A 5 -6.24 4.78 22.84
N LEU A 6 -6.06 5.35 21.63
CA LEU A 6 -6.71 6.60 21.25
C LEU A 6 -8.25 6.47 21.25
N ALA A 7 -8.78 5.40 20.66
CA ALA A 7 -10.23 5.15 20.66
C ALA A 7 -10.81 5.09 22.09
N LYS A 8 -10.12 4.41 23.01
CA LYS A 8 -10.49 4.40 24.43
C LYS A 8 -10.45 5.79 25.07
N HIS A 9 -9.38 6.56 24.81
CA HIS A 9 -9.24 7.92 25.33
C HIS A 9 -10.39 8.83 24.85
N LEU A 10 -10.85 8.64 23.61
CA LEU A 10 -11.98 9.36 23.01
C LEU A 10 -13.37 8.81 23.46
N GLY A 11 -13.40 7.81 24.34
CA GLY A 11 -14.65 7.21 24.80
C GLY A 11 -15.38 6.34 23.77
N ILE A 12 -14.70 5.95 22.67
CA ILE A 12 -15.26 5.12 21.62
C ILE A 12 -15.36 3.68 22.14
N ARG A 13 -16.58 3.19 22.28
CA ARG A 13 -16.87 1.82 22.78
C ARG A 13 -17.16 0.81 21.67
N ARG A 14 -17.57 1.27 20.50
CA ARG A 14 -17.90 0.44 19.33
C ARG A 14 -17.49 1.16 18.05
N VAL A 15 -16.96 0.41 17.10
CA VAL A 15 -16.58 0.89 15.77
C VAL A 15 -17.49 0.23 14.76
N ARG A 16 -18.29 1.03 14.04
CA ARG A 16 -19.26 0.55 13.05
C ARG A 16 -18.55 -0.18 11.91
N ALA A 17 -17.48 0.40 11.37
CA ALA A 17 -16.65 -0.20 10.34
C ALA A 17 -15.19 0.21 10.50
N VAL A 18 -14.27 -0.74 10.29
CA VAL A 18 -12.85 -0.45 10.11
C VAL A 18 -12.54 -0.63 8.63
N ILE A 19 -12.08 0.45 7.99
CA ILE A 19 -11.83 0.50 6.54
C ILE A 19 -10.38 0.89 6.31
N GLY A 20 -9.70 0.22 5.41
CA GLY A 20 -8.33 0.56 5.06
C GLY A 20 -7.83 -0.12 3.80
N GLY A 21 -7.01 0.62 3.03
CA GLY A 21 -6.33 0.09 1.84
C GLY A 21 -4.87 -0.23 2.12
N SER A 22 -4.33 -1.24 1.43
CA SER A 22 -2.91 -1.60 1.51
C SER A 22 -2.48 -1.93 2.96
N LEU A 23 -1.44 -1.26 3.49
CA LEU A 23 -1.07 -1.32 4.92
C LEU A 23 -2.26 -1.05 5.86
N GLY A 24 -3.18 -0.15 5.46
CA GLY A 24 -4.41 0.09 6.22
C GLY A 24 -5.30 -1.13 6.27
N GLY A 25 -5.37 -1.93 5.20
CA GLY A 25 -6.09 -3.20 5.17
C GLY A 25 -5.48 -4.26 6.09
N MET A 26 -4.15 -4.32 6.20
CA MET A 26 -3.46 -5.15 7.20
C MET A 26 -3.89 -4.78 8.61
N GLN A 27 -3.98 -3.48 8.91
CA GLN A 27 -4.45 -2.99 10.19
C GLN A 27 -5.94 -3.32 10.44
N VAL A 28 -6.77 -3.31 9.39
CA VAL A 28 -8.18 -3.71 9.44
C VAL A 28 -8.33 -5.14 9.94
N LEU A 29 -7.55 -6.07 9.40
CA LEU A 29 -7.55 -7.48 9.84
C LEU A 29 -7.10 -7.61 11.30
N GLU A 30 -6.04 -6.92 11.67
CA GLU A 30 -5.55 -6.89 13.05
C GLU A 30 -6.59 -6.31 14.03
N TRP A 31 -7.36 -5.30 13.63
CA TRP A 31 -8.45 -4.77 14.45
C TRP A 31 -9.52 -5.82 14.72
N ALA A 32 -9.92 -6.58 13.71
CA ALA A 32 -10.95 -7.62 13.87
C ALA A 32 -10.48 -8.78 14.77
N LEU A 33 -9.20 -9.14 14.66
CA LEU A 33 -8.61 -10.22 15.46
C LEU A 33 -8.32 -9.81 16.91
N MET A 34 -7.86 -8.59 17.12
CA MET A 34 -7.46 -8.12 18.45
C MET A 34 -8.63 -7.56 19.27
N TYR A 35 -9.68 -7.06 18.61
CA TYR A 35 -10.78 -6.35 19.26
C TYR A 35 -12.15 -6.74 18.69
N PRO A 36 -12.47 -8.05 18.61
CA PRO A 36 -13.71 -8.53 17.97
C PRO A 36 -14.98 -8.01 18.65
N GLU A 37 -14.92 -7.70 19.94
CA GLU A 37 -16.05 -7.16 20.72
C GLU A 37 -16.37 -5.69 20.39
N ILE A 38 -15.41 -4.95 19.84
CA ILE A 38 -15.55 -3.53 19.50
C ILE A 38 -15.93 -3.34 18.03
N VAL A 39 -15.37 -4.18 17.12
CA VAL A 39 -15.48 -4.05 15.67
C VAL A 39 -16.78 -4.69 15.17
N ARG A 40 -17.62 -3.90 14.47
CA ARG A 40 -18.89 -4.36 13.92
C ARG A 40 -18.79 -4.89 12.49
N SER A 41 -17.86 -4.34 11.71
CA SER A 41 -17.57 -4.79 10.34
C SER A 41 -16.17 -4.35 9.90
N ILE A 42 -15.65 -5.01 8.86
CA ILE A 42 -14.34 -4.69 8.29
C ILE A 42 -14.40 -4.57 6.77
N MET A 43 -13.55 -3.69 6.23
CA MET A 43 -13.45 -3.48 4.78
C MET A 43 -11.96 -3.36 4.39
N PRO A 44 -11.23 -4.48 4.27
CA PRO A 44 -9.87 -4.49 3.72
C PRO A 44 -9.90 -4.29 2.20
N ILE A 45 -9.03 -3.40 1.69
CA ILE A 45 -8.96 -3.01 0.26
C ILE A 45 -7.54 -3.22 -0.24
N GLY A 46 -7.33 -3.98 -1.31
CA GLY A 46 -6.02 -4.17 -1.93
C GLY A 46 -4.93 -4.50 -0.91
N THR A 47 -5.11 -5.59 -0.15
CA THR A 47 -4.24 -5.97 0.97
C THR A 47 -4.07 -7.48 1.06
N ALA A 48 -3.33 -7.96 2.04
CA ALA A 48 -3.12 -9.40 2.26
C ALA A 48 -3.24 -9.77 3.74
N ALA A 49 -3.53 -11.05 4.02
CA ALA A 49 -3.48 -11.62 5.36
C ALA A 49 -2.04 -11.86 5.84
N GLY A 50 -1.12 -12.09 4.93
CA GLY A 50 0.32 -12.14 5.13
C GLY A 50 1.02 -11.56 3.91
N HIS A 51 2.14 -10.87 4.13
CA HIS A 51 2.84 -10.18 3.05
C HIS A 51 3.49 -11.20 2.11
N SER A 52 3.23 -11.10 0.80
CA SER A 52 3.73 -12.07 -0.18
C SER A 52 5.24 -11.92 -0.43
N PRO A 53 5.92 -12.98 -0.89
CA PRO A 53 7.35 -12.88 -1.28
C PRO A 53 7.60 -11.83 -2.36
N TRP A 54 6.63 -11.57 -3.25
CA TRP A 54 6.68 -10.51 -4.26
C TRP A 54 6.78 -9.12 -3.61
N CYS A 55 5.89 -8.85 -2.67
CA CYS A 55 5.88 -7.59 -1.94
C CYS A 55 7.12 -7.41 -1.05
N ILE A 56 7.55 -8.48 -0.36
CA ILE A 56 8.77 -8.49 0.45
C ILE A 56 9.99 -8.18 -0.42
N GLY A 57 10.09 -8.78 -1.61
CA GLY A 57 11.18 -8.54 -2.55
C GLY A 57 11.25 -7.07 -3.02
N LEU A 58 10.11 -6.49 -3.38
CA LEU A 58 10.02 -5.07 -3.76
C LEU A 58 10.44 -4.14 -2.60
N ASN A 59 9.98 -4.44 -1.40
CA ASN A 59 10.37 -3.68 -0.21
C ASN A 59 11.87 -3.82 0.09
N GLU A 60 12.45 -5.00 -0.09
CA GLU A 60 13.89 -5.22 0.13
C GLU A 60 14.74 -4.39 -0.84
N ILE A 61 14.42 -4.41 -2.14
CA ILE A 61 15.10 -3.57 -3.14
C ILE A 61 15.02 -2.08 -2.76
N ALA A 62 13.86 -1.63 -2.30
CA ALA A 62 13.68 -0.24 -1.87
C ALA A 62 14.49 0.09 -0.60
N ARG A 63 14.56 -0.83 0.37
CA ARG A 63 15.39 -0.65 1.57
C ARG A 63 16.87 -0.64 1.24
N GLU A 64 17.33 -1.55 0.40
CA GLU A 64 18.73 -1.55 -0.05
C GLU A 64 19.11 -0.26 -0.76
N ALA A 65 18.21 0.31 -1.57
CA ALA A 65 18.46 1.61 -2.18
C ALA A 65 18.76 2.70 -1.13
N ILE A 66 18.05 2.68 -0.01
CA ILE A 66 18.25 3.63 1.08
C ILE A 66 19.52 3.31 1.87
N THR A 67 19.74 2.06 2.24
CA THR A 67 20.85 1.67 3.13
C THR A 67 22.20 1.68 2.43
N ASN A 68 22.23 1.56 1.09
CA ASN A 68 23.44 1.72 0.27
C ASN A 68 23.75 3.19 -0.07
N ASP A 69 22.87 4.14 0.22
CA ASP A 69 23.16 5.56 0.08
C ASP A 69 24.18 5.99 1.16
N PRO A 70 25.35 6.57 0.79
CA PRO A 70 26.37 6.98 1.77
C PRO A 70 25.82 7.95 2.84
N ASP A 71 24.81 8.75 2.49
CA ASP A 71 24.22 9.71 3.42
C ASP A 71 23.26 9.08 4.44
N TRP A 72 22.93 7.79 4.30
CA TRP A 72 22.16 7.07 5.32
C TRP A 72 22.91 6.89 6.64
N ARG A 73 24.25 6.69 6.58
CA ARG A 73 25.14 6.67 7.76
C ARG A 73 24.69 5.71 8.87
N GLY A 74 24.18 4.54 8.49
CA GLY A 74 23.65 3.57 9.45
C GLY A 74 22.39 4.04 10.20
N GLY A 75 21.68 5.01 9.66
CA GLY A 75 20.48 5.63 10.26
C GLY A 75 20.77 6.90 11.07
N ASP A 76 22.05 7.29 11.25
CA ASP A 76 22.47 8.49 12.01
C ASP A 76 22.71 9.69 11.07
N TYR A 77 21.69 10.14 10.38
CA TYR A 77 21.75 11.26 9.43
C TYR A 77 21.02 12.54 9.91
N TYR A 78 20.28 12.49 11.01
CA TYR A 78 19.54 13.65 11.52
C TYR A 78 20.48 14.84 11.80
N GLY A 79 20.10 16.01 11.27
CA GLY A 79 20.94 17.21 11.32
C GLY A 79 22.11 17.25 10.32
N LYS A 80 22.29 16.20 9.50
CA LYS A 80 23.41 16.08 8.54
C LYS A 80 22.94 15.92 7.08
N GLY A 81 21.61 15.89 6.84
CA GLY A 81 21.00 15.56 5.55
C GLY A 81 20.68 14.08 5.41
N GLN A 82 19.47 13.78 4.96
CA GLN A 82 19.00 12.38 4.78
C GLN A 82 19.51 11.77 3.46
N PRO A 83 19.44 10.43 3.31
CA PRO A 83 19.83 9.72 2.08
C PRO A 83 18.82 9.96 0.96
N GLU A 84 18.88 11.14 0.36
CA GLU A 84 17.86 11.61 -0.63
C GLU A 84 17.86 10.79 -1.90
N ARG A 85 19.03 10.33 -2.38
CA ARG A 85 19.15 9.51 -3.58
C ARG A 85 18.52 8.14 -3.36
N GLY A 86 18.85 7.50 -2.25
CA GLY A 86 18.30 6.20 -1.86
C GLY A 86 16.80 6.25 -1.65
N LEU A 87 16.30 7.24 -0.90
CA LEU A 87 14.87 7.43 -0.65
C LEU A 87 14.10 7.76 -1.94
N SER A 88 14.69 8.56 -2.84
CA SER A 88 14.12 8.85 -4.16
C SER A 88 14.00 7.58 -4.99
N LEU A 89 15.06 6.75 -5.03
CA LEU A 89 15.05 5.49 -5.77
C LEU A 89 14.04 4.49 -5.19
N ALA A 90 13.97 4.37 -3.86
CA ALA A 90 12.97 3.55 -3.18
C ALA A 90 11.53 3.94 -3.59
N ARG A 91 11.24 5.24 -3.72
CA ARG A 91 9.95 5.71 -4.23
C ARG A 91 9.71 5.35 -5.68
N GLN A 92 10.74 5.42 -6.53
CA GLN A 92 10.62 5.05 -7.94
C GLN A 92 10.26 3.56 -8.08
N VAL A 93 10.90 2.67 -7.32
CA VAL A 93 10.56 1.24 -7.26
C VAL A 93 9.09 1.06 -6.84
N ALA A 94 8.67 1.72 -5.78
CA ALA A 94 7.28 1.67 -5.31
C ALA A 94 6.29 2.16 -6.38
N MET A 95 6.61 3.23 -7.12
CA MET A 95 5.73 3.74 -8.18
C MET A 95 5.54 2.73 -9.32
N MET A 96 6.53 1.89 -9.62
CA MET A 96 6.39 0.83 -10.63
C MET A 96 5.41 -0.27 -10.18
N SER A 97 5.30 -0.54 -8.88
CA SER A 97 4.36 -1.53 -8.33
C SER A 97 2.97 -0.96 -8.00
N TYR A 98 2.85 0.36 -7.83
CA TYR A 98 1.57 1.02 -7.51
C TYR A 98 0.71 1.31 -8.74
N ARG A 99 1.30 1.21 -9.94
CA ARG A 99 0.62 1.44 -11.21
C ARG A 99 0.62 0.19 -12.07
N SER A 100 -0.31 0.11 -13.00
CA SER A 100 -0.32 -0.94 -14.01
C SER A 100 0.47 -0.53 -15.24
N ASP A 101 0.86 -1.50 -16.06
CA ASP A 101 1.45 -1.30 -17.39
C ASP A 101 0.51 -0.51 -18.31
N VAL A 102 -0.79 -0.81 -18.28
CA VAL A 102 -1.83 -0.10 -19.05
C VAL A 102 -1.89 1.38 -18.65
N SER A 103 -1.80 1.68 -17.35
CA SER A 103 -1.77 3.06 -16.86
C SER A 103 -0.52 3.81 -17.34
N PHE A 104 0.65 3.15 -17.32
CA PHE A 104 1.88 3.74 -17.83
C PHE A 104 1.83 3.94 -19.33
N LEU A 105 1.35 2.93 -20.08
CA LEU A 105 1.21 3.01 -21.53
C LEU A 105 0.26 4.15 -21.95
N SER A 106 -0.89 4.24 -21.34
CA SER A 106 -1.88 5.29 -21.63
C SER A 106 -1.36 6.69 -21.33
N ARG A 107 -0.54 6.83 -20.28
CA ARG A 107 -0.09 8.15 -19.83
C ARG A 107 1.17 8.63 -20.53
N PHE A 108 2.10 7.76 -20.81
CA PHE A 108 3.45 8.12 -21.27
C PHE A 108 3.76 7.60 -22.67
N GLY A 109 3.16 6.48 -23.10
CA GLY A 109 3.54 5.82 -24.35
C GLY A 109 5.04 5.59 -24.41
N ARG A 110 5.66 5.99 -25.53
CA ARG A 110 7.12 6.09 -25.75
C ARG A 110 7.57 7.53 -25.95
N ASP A 111 6.83 8.48 -25.37
CA ASP A 111 7.10 9.89 -25.56
C ASP A 111 8.41 10.32 -24.90
N ARG A 112 9.17 11.15 -25.62
CA ARG A 112 10.41 11.73 -25.13
C ARG A 112 10.15 13.10 -24.51
N ARG A 113 11.02 13.53 -23.58
CA ARG A 113 11.04 14.90 -23.10
C ARG A 113 11.29 15.89 -24.25
N ARG A 114 10.69 17.06 -24.16
CA ARG A 114 10.94 18.14 -25.12
C ARG A 114 12.37 18.67 -24.95
N PRO A 115 13.09 19.03 -26.06
CA PRO A 115 14.48 19.50 -26.01
C PRO A 115 14.73 20.80 -25.20
N GLU A 116 13.67 21.56 -24.90
CA GLU A 116 13.74 22.85 -24.21
C GLU A 116 13.99 22.75 -22.70
N GLU A 117 13.84 21.57 -22.12
CA GLU A 117 14.14 21.34 -20.71
C GLU A 117 15.66 21.18 -20.52
N LYS A 118 16.27 22.06 -19.70
CA LYS A 118 17.72 22.16 -19.47
C LYS A 118 18.36 20.78 -19.26
N ARG A 119 19.38 20.49 -20.05
CA ARG A 119 20.26 19.34 -19.94
C ARG A 119 21.19 19.53 -18.74
N THR A 120 21.28 18.52 -17.88
CA THR A 120 22.43 18.35 -17.00
C THR A 120 23.52 17.61 -17.80
N GLU A 121 24.76 18.11 -17.73
CA GLU A 121 25.91 17.47 -18.35
C GLU A 121 26.27 16.17 -17.58
N GLU A 122 25.50 15.12 -17.80
CA GLU A 122 25.78 13.82 -17.24
C GLU A 122 26.33 12.87 -18.31
N ARG A 123 27.16 11.92 -17.88
CA ARG A 123 27.88 10.96 -18.70
C ARG A 123 26.98 10.05 -19.56
N PHE A 124 25.73 9.90 -19.19
CA PHE A 124 24.65 9.35 -19.97
C PHE A 124 23.82 10.51 -20.51
N ASP A 125 23.74 10.60 -21.86
CA ASP A 125 23.00 11.67 -22.52
C ASP A 125 21.53 11.67 -22.12
N SER A 126 21.20 12.53 -21.18
CA SER A 126 19.82 12.76 -20.71
C SER A 126 18.92 13.37 -21.77
N ALA A 127 19.49 13.76 -22.93
CA ALA A 127 18.74 14.36 -24.04
C ALA A 127 17.65 13.45 -24.60
N ASN A 128 17.73 12.16 -24.34
CA ASN A 128 16.77 11.16 -24.81
C ASN A 128 15.90 10.57 -23.70
N LEU A 129 15.80 11.22 -22.56
CA LEU A 129 14.94 10.75 -21.48
C LEU A 129 13.48 10.63 -21.93
N PHE A 130 12.89 9.51 -21.63
CA PHE A 130 11.47 9.31 -21.81
C PHE A 130 10.67 10.06 -20.72
N GLN A 131 9.44 10.42 -21.02
CA GLN A 131 8.57 11.11 -20.05
C GLN A 131 8.34 10.30 -18.77
N VAL A 132 8.31 8.97 -18.87
CA VAL A 132 8.19 8.09 -17.71
C VAL A 132 9.37 8.23 -16.75
N GLU A 133 10.60 8.40 -17.24
CA GLU A 133 11.79 8.58 -16.39
C GLU A 133 11.68 9.90 -15.61
N SER A 134 11.31 10.98 -16.28
CA SER A 134 11.03 12.27 -15.62
C SER A 134 9.96 12.16 -14.55
N TYR A 135 8.90 11.41 -14.82
CA TYR A 135 7.82 11.18 -13.86
C TYR A 135 8.34 10.42 -12.62
N LEU A 136 9.16 9.38 -12.81
CA LEU A 136 9.72 8.62 -11.69
C LEU A 136 10.64 9.48 -10.84
N HIS A 137 11.54 10.24 -11.46
CA HIS A 137 12.42 11.20 -10.77
C HIS A 137 11.61 12.23 -9.98
N TYR A 138 10.57 12.81 -10.59
CA TYR A 138 9.68 13.75 -9.91
C TYR A 138 9.01 13.13 -8.69
N GLN A 139 8.49 11.91 -8.80
CA GLN A 139 7.85 11.22 -7.68
C GLN A 139 8.84 10.89 -6.57
N GLY A 140 10.07 10.52 -6.93
CA GLY A 140 11.16 10.31 -5.98
C GLY A 140 11.46 11.57 -5.18
N MET A 141 11.73 12.67 -5.85
CA MET A 141 12.01 13.97 -5.23
C MET A 141 10.85 14.47 -4.36
N LYS A 142 9.62 14.28 -4.82
CA LYS A 142 8.43 14.65 -4.05
C LYS A 142 8.29 13.85 -2.75
N LEU A 143 8.74 12.59 -2.70
CA LEU A 143 8.78 11.84 -1.46
C LEU A 143 9.85 12.36 -0.51
N VAL A 144 11.07 12.59 -1.02
CA VAL A 144 12.20 13.12 -0.23
C VAL A 144 11.82 14.40 0.55
N GLN A 145 11.05 15.28 -0.06
CA GLN A 145 10.62 16.54 0.57
C GLN A 145 9.66 16.37 1.76
N ARG A 146 9.02 15.20 1.92
CA ARG A 146 7.93 15.02 2.88
C ARG A 146 8.02 13.76 3.73
N PHE A 147 9.04 12.93 3.51
CA PHE A 147 9.14 11.65 4.17
C PHE A 147 10.56 11.38 4.67
N ASP A 148 10.66 10.70 5.78
CA ASP A 148 11.91 10.35 6.43
C ASP A 148 12.36 8.94 6.03
N ALA A 149 13.65 8.77 5.71
CA ALA A 149 14.18 7.51 5.23
C ALA A 149 14.13 6.38 6.27
N ASN A 150 14.45 6.67 7.54
CA ASN A 150 14.31 5.66 8.60
C ASN A 150 12.86 5.24 8.79
N SER A 151 11.92 6.18 8.73
CA SER A 151 10.49 5.87 8.76
C SER A 151 10.08 4.93 7.61
N TYR A 152 10.63 5.14 6.41
CA TYR A 152 10.40 4.23 5.26
C TYR A 152 10.90 2.81 5.56
N LEU A 153 12.11 2.68 6.10
CA LEU A 153 12.71 1.39 6.47
C LEU A 153 11.84 0.65 7.50
N TYR A 154 11.44 1.34 8.58
CA TYR A 154 10.64 0.74 9.64
C TYR A 154 9.23 0.35 9.17
N ILE A 155 8.57 1.20 8.40
CA ILE A 155 7.21 0.93 7.90
C ILE A 155 7.22 -0.23 6.91
N SER A 156 8.16 -0.25 5.94
CA SER A 156 8.28 -1.36 4.99
C SER A 156 8.62 -2.68 5.67
N ARG A 157 9.47 -2.66 6.70
CA ARG A 157 9.77 -3.86 7.50
C ARG A 157 8.55 -4.32 8.30
N ALA A 158 7.75 -3.40 8.83
CA ALA A 158 6.51 -3.74 9.52
C ALA A 158 5.48 -4.39 8.58
N MET A 159 5.45 -3.96 7.32
CA MET A 159 4.62 -4.61 6.29
C MET A 159 5.11 -6.02 5.98
N ASP A 160 6.43 -6.22 5.84
CA ASP A 160 7.00 -7.55 5.58
C ASP A 160 6.73 -8.56 6.71
N LEU A 161 6.72 -8.07 7.94
CA LEU A 161 6.42 -8.87 9.12
C LEU A 161 4.92 -9.09 9.35
N HIS A 162 4.07 -8.50 8.52
CA HIS A 162 2.63 -8.72 8.64
C HIS A 162 2.27 -10.15 8.22
N ASP A 163 1.75 -10.88 9.19
CA ASP A 163 1.15 -12.20 9.04
C ASP A 163 0.11 -12.36 10.17
N VAL A 164 -1.16 -12.39 9.81
CA VAL A 164 -2.24 -12.51 10.81
C VAL A 164 -2.21 -13.86 11.54
N ALA A 165 -1.57 -14.87 10.96
CA ALA A 165 -1.43 -16.19 11.58
C ALA A 165 -0.26 -16.28 12.57
N PHE A 166 0.71 -15.36 12.48
CA PHE A 166 1.89 -15.39 13.34
C PHE A 166 1.52 -15.35 14.83
N GLY A 167 1.87 -16.41 15.55
CA GLY A 167 1.58 -16.57 16.98
C GLY A 167 0.10 -16.85 17.32
N ARG A 168 -0.76 -17.09 16.30
CA ARG A 168 -2.20 -17.36 16.49
C ARG A 168 -2.64 -18.75 15.99
N GLY A 169 -1.85 -19.42 15.15
CA GLY A 169 -2.15 -20.73 14.59
C GLY A 169 -2.12 -20.72 13.07
N GLU A 170 -2.81 -21.69 12.44
CA GLU A 170 -2.86 -21.79 10.99
C GLU A 170 -3.74 -20.74 10.35
N MET A 171 -3.30 -20.18 9.19
CA MET A 171 -3.98 -19.09 8.48
C MET A 171 -5.50 -19.32 8.29
N PRO A 172 -5.97 -20.49 7.81
CA PRO A 172 -7.41 -20.70 7.64
C PRO A 172 -8.21 -20.60 8.93
N GLY A 173 -7.66 -21.12 10.03
CA GLY A 173 -8.28 -21.07 11.36
C GLY A 173 -8.37 -19.64 11.89
N VAL A 174 -7.29 -18.87 11.70
CA VAL A 174 -7.24 -17.46 12.15
C VAL A 174 -8.21 -16.60 11.35
N LEU A 175 -8.23 -16.70 10.02
CA LEU A 175 -9.16 -15.94 9.20
C LEU A 175 -10.61 -16.30 9.49
N SER A 176 -10.94 -17.60 9.62
CA SER A 176 -12.29 -18.05 9.92
C SER A 176 -12.76 -17.66 11.33
N SER A 177 -11.87 -17.26 12.23
CA SER A 177 -12.23 -16.75 13.56
C SER A 177 -12.83 -15.33 13.52
N ILE A 178 -12.62 -14.58 12.44
CA ILE A 178 -13.23 -13.26 12.22
C ILE A 178 -14.71 -13.46 11.85
N ARG A 179 -15.61 -13.08 12.73
CA ARG A 179 -17.06 -13.34 12.61
C ARG A 179 -17.88 -12.12 12.19
N CYS A 180 -17.32 -10.92 12.29
CA CYS A 180 -18.03 -9.73 11.85
C CYS A 180 -18.17 -9.71 10.31
N PRO A 181 -19.24 -9.09 9.76
CA PRO A 181 -19.37 -8.87 8.33
C PRO A 181 -18.11 -8.24 7.74
N ALA A 182 -17.63 -8.78 6.63
CA ALA A 182 -16.42 -8.34 5.97
C ALA A 182 -16.69 -8.06 4.49
N LEU A 183 -16.10 -6.98 3.96
CA LEU A 183 -16.08 -6.64 2.54
C LEU A 183 -14.64 -6.59 2.05
N CYS A 184 -14.19 -7.63 1.37
CA CYS A 184 -12.87 -7.63 0.72
C CYS A 184 -12.98 -6.97 -0.65
N ILE A 185 -12.17 -5.95 -0.89
CA ILE A 185 -12.18 -5.21 -2.15
C ILE A 185 -10.85 -5.41 -2.88
N GLY A 186 -10.90 -6.05 -4.05
CA GLY A 186 -9.77 -6.17 -4.98
C GLY A 186 -9.77 -5.05 -6.02
N ILE A 187 -8.70 -4.95 -6.79
CA ILE A 187 -8.54 -4.03 -7.91
C ILE A 187 -8.08 -4.82 -9.13
N SER A 188 -8.78 -4.71 -10.25
CA SER A 188 -8.59 -5.57 -11.44
C SER A 188 -7.15 -5.55 -11.99
N SER A 189 -6.47 -4.42 -11.92
CA SER A 189 -5.10 -4.22 -12.44
C SER A 189 -4.02 -4.12 -11.37
N ASP A 190 -4.32 -4.47 -10.11
CA ASP A 190 -3.34 -4.43 -9.03
C ASP A 190 -2.31 -5.56 -9.16
N ILE A 191 -1.05 -5.18 -9.38
CA ILE A 191 0.08 -6.13 -9.46
C ILE A 191 0.82 -6.28 -8.13
N LEU A 192 0.56 -5.37 -7.18
CA LEU A 192 1.16 -5.44 -5.84
C LEU A 192 0.40 -6.41 -4.94
N TYR A 193 -0.93 -6.29 -4.92
CA TYR A 193 -1.85 -7.21 -4.25
C TYR A 193 -2.85 -7.77 -5.27
N PRO A 194 -2.46 -8.80 -6.03
CA PRO A 194 -3.27 -9.32 -7.12
C PRO A 194 -4.65 -9.81 -6.69
N VAL A 195 -5.60 -9.73 -7.60
CA VAL A 195 -7.02 -10.09 -7.37
C VAL A 195 -7.19 -11.49 -6.74
N HIS A 196 -6.35 -12.46 -7.11
CA HIS A 196 -6.44 -13.80 -6.54
C HIS A 196 -6.18 -13.81 -5.02
N GLU A 197 -5.21 -13.02 -4.52
CA GLU A 197 -4.94 -12.90 -3.08
C GLU A 197 -6.16 -12.30 -2.34
N GLN A 198 -6.83 -11.32 -2.93
CA GLN A 198 -8.05 -10.71 -2.35
C GLN A 198 -9.21 -11.70 -2.32
N ARG A 199 -9.37 -12.51 -3.35
CA ARG A 199 -10.39 -13.55 -3.40
C ARG A 199 -10.12 -14.68 -2.40
N GLU A 200 -8.85 -15.05 -2.21
CA GLU A 200 -8.44 -16.02 -1.20
C GLU A 200 -8.69 -15.48 0.22
N LEU A 201 -8.35 -14.21 0.47
CA LEU A 201 -8.66 -13.55 1.73
C LEU A 201 -10.17 -13.58 2.02
N ALA A 202 -11.00 -13.22 1.04
CA ALA A 202 -12.46 -13.26 1.19
C ALA A 202 -12.98 -14.67 1.50
N LYS A 203 -12.43 -15.71 0.84
CA LYS A 203 -12.80 -17.11 1.11
C LYS A 203 -12.39 -17.56 2.52
N GLY A 204 -11.27 -17.06 3.04
CA GLY A 204 -10.79 -17.39 4.37
C GLY A 204 -11.62 -16.76 5.50
N LEU A 205 -12.24 -15.61 5.25
CA LEU A 205 -13.09 -14.91 6.19
C LEU A 205 -14.49 -15.54 6.22
N GLY A 206 -15.02 -15.85 7.41
CA GLY A 206 -16.26 -16.63 7.57
C GLY A 206 -17.54 -15.94 7.10
N ALA A 207 -17.57 -14.61 6.96
CA ALA A 207 -18.75 -13.81 6.61
C ALA A 207 -18.35 -12.67 5.63
N ALA A 208 -17.60 -13.00 4.59
CA ALA A 208 -17.08 -12.01 3.68
C ALA A 208 -17.85 -11.94 2.36
N THR A 209 -18.09 -10.72 1.90
CA THR A 209 -18.43 -10.38 0.52
C THR A 209 -17.15 -9.96 -0.20
N TYR A 210 -16.98 -10.39 -1.45
CA TYR A 210 -15.93 -9.90 -2.34
C TYR A 210 -16.51 -8.92 -3.34
N ALA A 211 -15.81 -7.82 -3.56
CA ALA A 211 -16.09 -6.87 -4.62
C ALA A 211 -14.79 -6.48 -5.33
N GLU A 212 -14.90 -5.94 -6.54
CA GLU A 212 -13.74 -5.55 -7.34
C GLU A 212 -13.93 -4.13 -7.90
N ILE A 213 -12.89 -3.32 -7.80
CA ILE A 213 -12.78 -2.04 -8.52
C ILE A 213 -12.18 -2.37 -9.89
N ASP A 214 -12.94 -2.14 -10.94
CA ASP A 214 -12.44 -2.25 -12.31
C ASP A 214 -11.76 -0.95 -12.71
N SER A 215 -10.44 -0.99 -12.87
CA SER A 215 -9.64 0.20 -13.14
C SER A 215 -8.29 -0.16 -13.75
N PRO A 216 -7.78 0.64 -14.69
CA PRO A 216 -6.43 0.48 -15.23
C PRO A 216 -5.34 1.08 -14.31
N HIS A 217 -5.69 1.68 -13.18
CA HIS A 217 -4.75 2.51 -12.41
C HIS A 217 -3.87 1.73 -11.43
N GLY A 218 -3.95 0.39 -11.39
CA GLY A 218 -3.17 -0.44 -10.49
C GLY A 218 -3.59 -0.27 -9.04
N HIS A 219 -2.67 -0.52 -8.13
CA HIS A 219 -2.90 -0.44 -6.69
C HIS A 219 -3.49 0.90 -6.22
N ASP A 220 -3.09 2.01 -6.83
CA ASP A 220 -3.60 3.36 -6.49
C ASP A 220 -5.09 3.56 -6.84
N ALA A 221 -5.77 2.62 -7.53
CA ALA A 221 -7.14 2.80 -7.97
C ALA A 221 -8.13 3.09 -6.84
N PHE A 222 -7.94 2.53 -5.65
CA PHE A 222 -8.83 2.84 -4.50
C PHE A 222 -8.73 4.30 -4.03
N LEU A 223 -7.68 5.03 -4.46
CA LEU A 223 -7.50 6.46 -4.21
C LEU A 223 -7.98 7.32 -5.40
N ILE A 224 -8.50 6.71 -6.46
CA ILE A 224 -8.87 7.37 -7.72
C ILE A 224 -10.33 7.10 -8.04
N GLU A 225 -10.77 5.85 -7.94
CA GLU A 225 -12.10 5.36 -8.35
C GLU A 225 -13.15 5.59 -7.25
N TYR A 226 -13.29 6.83 -6.79
CA TYR A 226 -14.17 7.18 -5.68
C TYR A 226 -15.62 6.77 -5.87
N ASP A 227 -16.15 6.85 -7.10
CA ASP A 227 -17.54 6.52 -7.39
C ASP A 227 -17.80 5.02 -7.28
N GLN A 228 -16.89 4.19 -7.81
CA GLN A 228 -16.97 2.74 -7.68
C GLN A 228 -16.85 2.34 -6.22
N LEU A 229 -15.83 2.82 -5.53
CA LEU A 229 -15.60 2.52 -4.12
C LEU A 229 -16.79 2.94 -3.25
N THR A 230 -17.33 4.13 -3.49
CA THR A 230 -18.50 4.65 -2.74
C THR A 230 -19.72 3.76 -2.95
N ARG A 231 -20.01 3.32 -4.19
CA ARG A 231 -21.15 2.42 -4.45
C ARG A 231 -20.98 1.08 -3.74
N ILE A 232 -19.80 0.48 -3.82
CA ILE A 232 -19.46 -0.81 -3.19
C ILE A 232 -19.64 -0.71 -1.67
N VAL A 233 -19.02 0.29 -1.03
CA VAL A 233 -19.07 0.48 0.41
C VAL A 233 -20.49 0.78 0.90
N LYS A 234 -21.22 1.70 0.24
CA LYS A 234 -22.62 2.02 0.61
C LYS A 234 -23.55 0.83 0.44
N GLY A 235 -23.38 0.04 -0.61
CA GLY A 235 -24.14 -1.20 -0.81
C GLY A 235 -23.96 -2.14 0.37
N PHE A 236 -22.73 -2.48 0.69
CA PHE A 236 -22.41 -3.35 1.81
C PHE A 236 -22.95 -2.83 3.15
N MET A 237 -22.77 -1.55 3.42
CA MET A 237 -23.27 -0.95 4.67
C MET A 237 -24.80 -1.04 4.77
N LYS A 238 -25.52 -0.82 3.67
CA LYS A 238 -26.98 -0.93 3.61
C LYS A 238 -27.43 -2.37 3.88
N ASP A 239 -26.79 -3.35 3.22
CA ASP A 239 -27.16 -4.77 3.31
C ASP A 239 -26.95 -5.34 4.73
N HIS A 240 -26.05 -4.76 5.50
CA HIS A 240 -25.73 -5.18 6.87
C HIS A 240 -26.27 -4.24 7.96
N GLY A 241 -27.08 -3.24 7.61
CA GLY A 241 -27.66 -2.31 8.58
C GLY A 241 -26.62 -1.47 9.35
N LEU A 242 -25.52 -1.10 8.66
CA LEU A 242 -24.36 -0.39 9.22
C LEU A 242 -24.43 1.11 8.99
#